data_83f97981a9580ffc904ac83028c59c9f
#
_entry.id   83f97981a9580ffc904ac83028c59c9f
#
_cell.length_a   1.000
_cell.length_b   1.000
_cell.length_c   1.000
_cell.angle_alpha   90.00
_cell.angle_beta   90.00
_cell.angle_gamma   90.00
#
_symmetry.space_group_name_H-M   'P 1'
#
loop_
_entity.id
_entity.type
_entity.pdbx_description
1 polymer ?
#
loop_
_entity_poly.entity_id
_entity_poly.type
_entity_poly.pdbx_seq_one_letter_code
_entity_poly.pdbx_strand_id
1 'polypeptide(L)'
;SYKSEDKITGISYEKFVNMLESRGHDRPLEFGTVYLDIPTKDLEPGYEYINAVGKYALNPWSIKEDFDNHAYISTNYRVIKDNHWESDLQYLCEPTEHHHKRYTVHMILDRGVMDEFRTHVGLSHLAESTRYVNYSKEKFGSEITFIKPCWLNVPEGKYNHCIMVSKNSPDIRIECVGSDEIGKYYNIEEDEGLFLNSLVQSELTYLHLINNKKWTPQQARSVLPLGIKSELISCGFEDAWTNFMRRRSPKYGDPGAHPMAAEIADKLCEEFLKRGYIDEKKI
;
A
#
# COMPACT_ATOMS: atom_id res chain seq x y z
N SER A 1 -11.06 5.42 -1.94
CA SER A 1 -12.20 6.18 -2.45
C SER A 1 -11.70 7.13 -3.52
N TYR A 2 -12.33 7.12 -4.69
CA TYR A 2 -11.96 7.96 -5.83
C TYR A 2 -12.66 9.33 -5.83
N LYS A 3 -12.97 9.83 -4.65
CA LYS A 3 -13.44 11.22 -4.52
C LYS A 3 -12.23 12.11 -4.27
N SER A 4 -12.17 13.23 -4.97
CA SER A 4 -11.21 14.28 -4.66
C SER A 4 -11.41 14.80 -3.23
N GLU A 5 -10.35 15.23 -2.57
CA GLU A 5 -10.37 15.66 -1.16
C GLU A 5 -11.39 16.77 -0.90
N ASP A 6 -11.60 17.67 -1.87
CA ASP A 6 -12.58 18.74 -1.84
C ASP A 6 -14.05 18.24 -1.71
N LYS A 7 -14.31 16.97 -2.01
CA LYS A 7 -15.64 16.33 -1.88
C LYS A 7 -15.83 15.57 -0.57
N ILE A 8 -14.82 15.55 0.27
CA ILE A 8 -14.90 14.91 1.60
C ILE A 8 -15.47 15.93 2.58
N THR A 9 -16.65 15.62 3.12
CA THR A 9 -17.33 16.40 4.17
C THR A 9 -17.58 15.51 5.37
N GLY A 10 -17.84 16.08 6.56
CA GLY A 10 -18.18 15.31 7.76
C GLY A 10 -19.28 14.27 7.49
N ILE A 11 -20.36 14.65 6.81
CA ILE A 11 -21.46 13.73 6.44
C ILE A 11 -21.02 12.66 5.44
N SER A 12 -20.08 12.96 4.53
CA SER A 12 -19.65 11.99 3.52
C SER A 12 -18.73 10.93 4.11
N TYR A 13 -17.87 11.27 5.07
CA TYR A 13 -17.02 10.28 5.71
C TYR A 13 -17.82 9.36 6.66
N GLU A 14 -18.77 9.90 7.43
CA GLU A 14 -19.65 9.10 8.27
C GLU A 14 -20.44 8.06 7.46
N LYS A 15 -21.05 8.50 6.35
CA LYS A 15 -21.73 7.58 5.42
C LYS A 15 -20.81 6.52 4.85
N PHE A 16 -19.55 6.88 4.61
CA PHE A 16 -18.57 5.93 4.09
C PHE A 16 -18.16 4.90 5.15
N VAL A 17 -17.89 5.32 6.39
CA VAL A 17 -17.60 4.43 7.51
C VAL A 17 -18.74 3.48 7.77
N ASN A 18 -19.97 3.99 7.90
CA ASN A 18 -21.20 3.18 8.10
C ASN A 18 -21.41 2.17 6.95
N MET A 19 -21.09 2.55 5.70
CA MET A 19 -21.14 1.62 4.57
C MET A 19 -20.08 0.51 4.68
N LEU A 20 -18.88 0.81 5.13
CA LEU A 20 -17.82 -0.19 5.35
C LEU A 20 -18.26 -1.19 6.42
N GLU A 21 -18.72 -0.70 7.55
CA GLU A 21 -19.22 -1.51 8.66
C GLU A 21 -20.38 -2.42 8.22
N SER A 22 -21.39 -1.85 7.56
CA SER A 22 -22.58 -2.61 7.11
C SER A 22 -22.26 -3.70 6.09
N ARG A 23 -21.10 -3.63 5.42
CA ARG A 23 -20.64 -4.61 4.44
C ARG A 23 -19.58 -5.57 4.98
N GLY A 24 -19.20 -5.45 6.26
CA GLY A 24 -18.11 -6.22 6.84
C GLY A 24 -16.74 -5.93 6.18
N HIS A 25 -16.55 -4.70 5.71
CA HIS A 25 -15.29 -4.25 5.13
C HIS A 25 -14.47 -3.48 6.18
N ASP A 26 -14.04 -4.17 7.23
CA ASP A 26 -13.48 -3.55 8.44
C ASP A 26 -12.01 -3.15 8.29
N ARG A 27 -11.29 -3.69 7.28
CA ARG A 27 -9.87 -3.39 7.08
C ARG A 27 -9.55 -1.88 6.95
N PRO A 28 -10.31 -1.04 6.24
CA PRO A 28 -10.07 0.40 6.22
C PRO A 28 -10.17 1.08 7.58
N LEU A 29 -10.91 0.52 8.55
CA LEU A 29 -11.04 1.05 9.90
C LEU A 29 -9.73 0.97 10.69
N GLU A 30 -8.81 0.08 10.31
CA GLU A 30 -7.47 -0.02 10.90
C GLU A 30 -6.62 1.23 10.68
N PHE A 31 -6.96 2.07 9.68
CA PHE A 31 -6.24 3.29 9.34
C PHE A 31 -6.68 4.51 10.15
N GLY A 32 -7.84 4.43 10.81
CA GLY A 32 -8.30 5.43 11.76
C GLY A 32 -7.53 5.30 13.08
N THR A 33 -6.51 6.13 13.30
CA THR A 33 -5.79 6.14 14.58
C THR A 33 -6.66 6.75 15.67
N VAL A 34 -6.66 6.12 16.85
CA VAL A 34 -7.38 6.54 18.03
C VAL A 34 -6.37 6.79 19.17
N TYR A 35 -6.41 7.98 19.74
CA TYR A 35 -5.65 8.36 20.92
C TYR A 35 -6.61 8.65 22.07
N LEU A 36 -6.39 7.97 23.21
CA LEU A 36 -7.22 8.16 24.40
C LEU A 36 -6.34 8.56 25.57
N ASP A 37 -6.83 9.52 26.37
CA ASP A 37 -6.24 9.92 27.65
C ASP A 37 -7.23 9.55 28.77
N ILE A 38 -7.00 8.40 29.42
CA ILE A 38 -7.92 7.82 30.39
C ILE A 38 -7.39 8.09 31.81
N PRO A 39 -8.10 8.87 32.66
CA PRO A 39 -7.73 9.05 34.04
C PRO A 39 -7.76 7.71 34.80
N THR A 40 -6.71 7.42 35.59
CA THR A 40 -6.57 6.15 36.33
C THR A 40 -6.54 6.33 37.85
N LYS A 41 -6.54 7.58 38.32
CA LYS A 41 -6.40 7.91 39.77
C LYS A 41 -7.45 7.22 40.65
N ASP A 42 -8.69 7.15 40.17
CA ASP A 42 -9.82 6.65 40.95
C ASP A 42 -10.16 5.18 40.61
N LEU A 43 -9.36 4.52 39.75
CA LEU A 43 -9.54 3.11 39.42
C LEU A 43 -8.95 2.19 40.49
N GLU A 44 -9.76 1.30 41.03
CA GLU A 44 -9.30 0.25 41.92
C GLU A 44 -8.34 -0.73 41.22
N PRO A 45 -7.19 -1.02 41.86
CA PRO A 45 -6.26 -2.01 41.28
C PRO A 45 -6.92 -3.39 41.08
N GLY A 46 -6.56 -4.04 39.97
CA GLY A 46 -7.12 -5.34 39.63
C GLY A 46 -8.16 -5.30 38.52
N TYR A 47 -9.36 -5.84 38.75
CA TYR A 47 -10.35 -6.05 37.70
C TYR A 47 -10.83 -4.76 37.04
N GLU A 48 -11.06 -3.72 37.83
CA GLU A 48 -11.51 -2.42 37.33
C GLU A 48 -10.46 -1.77 36.44
N TYR A 49 -9.19 -1.70 36.91
CA TYR A 49 -8.07 -1.18 36.13
C TYR A 49 -7.85 -1.99 34.84
N ILE A 50 -7.92 -3.34 34.92
CA ILE A 50 -7.74 -4.20 33.75
C ILE A 50 -8.84 -3.94 32.73
N ASN A 51 -10.09 -3.82 33.13
CA ASN A 51 -11.20 -3.56 32.22
C ASN A 51 -11.18 -2.15 31.63
N ALA A 52 -10.76 -1.15 32.40
CA ALA A 52 -10.68 0.22 31.92
C ALA A 52 -9.53 0.42 30.94
N VAL A 53 -8.30 0.04 31.29
CA VAL A 53 -7.09 0.38 30.54
C VAL A 53 -6.17 -0.81 30.25
N GLY A 54 -6.12 -1.82 31.13
CA GLY A 54 -5.26 -3.00 30.97
C GLY A 54 -5.61 -3.82 29.74
N LYS A 55 -6.86 -3.81 29.30
CA LYS A 55 -7.34 -4.45 28.07
C LYS A 55 -6.56 -4.02 26.81
N TYR A 56 -6.09 -2.76 26.78
CA TYR A 56 -5.29 -2.25 25.66
C TYR A 56 -3.87 -2.81 25.66
N ALA A 57 -3.26 -3.03 26.83
CA ALA A 57 -1.93 -3.65 26.93
C ALA A 57 -1.95 -5.12 26.49
N LEU A 58 -3.10 -5.78 26.53
CA LEU A 58 -3.29 -7.16 26.06
C LEU A 58 -3.65 -7.24 24.57
N ASN A 59 -3.95 -6.12 23.92
CA ASN A 59 -4.33 -6.07 22.51
C ASN A 59 -3.08 -5.83 21.65
N PRO A 60 -2.77 -6.69 20.66
CA PRO A 60 -1.54 -6.59 19.86
C PRO A 60 -1.50 -5.36 18.91
N TRP A 61 -2.60 -4.66 18.74
CA TRP A 61 -2.74 -3.48 17.88
C TRP A 61 -2.86 -2.18 18.68
N SER A 62 -2.57 -2.23 19.98
CA SER A 62 -2.64 -1.09 20.90
C SER A 62 -1.35 -0.97 21.68
N ILE A 63 -0.97 0.26 22.00
CA ILE A 63 0.11 0.56 22.94
C ILE A 63 -0.47 1.42 24.05
N LYS A 64 -0.16 1.04 25.30
CA LYS A 64 -0.56 1.76 26.51
C LYS A 64 0.70 2.26 27.23
N GLU A 65 0.70 3.54 27.57
CA GLU A 65 1.71 4.17 28.44
C GLU A 65 1.02 4.77 29.66
N ASP A 66 1.55 4.49 30.84
CA ASP A 66 1.04 5.06 32.10
C ASP A 66 1.95 6.21 32.55
N PHE A 67 1.37 7.37 32.77
CA PHE A 67 2.08 8.53 33.29
C PHE A 67 1.14 9.41 34.13
N ASP A 68 1.57 9.81 35.31
CA ASP A 68 0.90 10.77 36.23
C ASP A 68 -0.62 10.50 36.43
N ASN A 69 -0.97 9.29 36.82
CA ASN A 69 -2.36 8.83 37.01
C ASN A 69 -3.24 8.88 35.76
N HIS A 70 -2.64 8.80 34.58
CA HIS A 70 -3.30 8.66 33.28
C HIS A 70 -2.77 7.46 32.53
N ALA A 71 -3.62 6.83 31.74
CA ALA A 71 -3.24 5.83 30.75
C ALA A 71 -3.42 6.42 29.34
N TYR A 72 -2.32 6.61 28.64
CA TYR A 72 -2.28 7.09 27.27
C TYR A 72 -2.35 5.92 26.32
N ILE A 73 -3.44 5.83 25.58
CA ILE A 73 -3.70 4.71 24.67
C ILE A 73 -3.53 5.16 23.22
N SER A 74 -2.69 4.43 22.48
CA SER A 74 -2.57 4.57 21.04
C SER A 74 -3.09 3.29 20.39
N THR A 75 -4.13 3.38 19.56
CA THR A 75 -4.77 2.23 18.93
C THR A 75 -5.40 2.62 17.58
N ASN A 76 -6.29 1.80 17.07
CA ASN A 76 -7.05 2.10 15.85
C ASN A 76 -8.54 1.83 16.04
N TYR A 77 -9.34 2.46 15.16
CA TYR A 77 -10.80 2.41 15.28
C TYR A 77 -11.38 0.99 15.14
N ARG A 78 -10.73 0.11 14.36
CA ARG A 78 -11.15 -1.29 14.25
C ARG A 78 -11.04 -2.02 15.60
N VAL A 79 -9.97 -1.80 16.36
CA VAL A 79 -9.81 -2.38 17.70
C VAL A 79 -10.97 -1.97 18.60
N ILE A 80 -11.35 -0.68 18.58
CA ILE A 80 -12.48 -0.16 19.34
C ILE A 80 -13.78 -0.89 18.97
N LYS A 81 -14.03 -1.03 17.67
CA LYS A 81 -15.27 -1.66 17.15
C LYS A 81 -15.33 -3.16 17.41
N ASP A 82 -14.27 -3.90 17.07
CA ASP A 82 -14.23 -5.36 17.18
C ASP A 82 -14.35 -5.84 18.64
N ASN A 83 -13.94 -4.99 19.60
CA ASN A 83 -14.00 -5.30 21.04
C ASN A 83 -15.19 -4.64 21.78
N HIS A 84 -16.01 -3.87 21.09
CA HIS A 84 -17.15 -3.13 21.69
C HIS A 84 -16.70 -2.13 22.77
N TRP A 85 -15.60 -1.37 22.51
CA TRP A 85 -15.03 -0.38 23.42
C TRP A 85 -15.39 1.07 23.04
N GLU A 86 -16.50 1.27 22.33
CA GLU A 86 -16.95 2.58 21.85
C GLU A 86 -17.20 3.59 22.98
N SER A 87 -17.53 3.11 24.18
CA SER A 87 -17.65 3.97 25.38
C SER A 87 -16.35 4.71 25.71
N ASP A 88 -15.19 4.15 25.37
CA ASP A 88 -13.90 4.75 25.67
C ASP A 88 -13.60 5.94 24.76
N LEU A 89 -14.33 6.10 23.64
CA LEU A 89 -14.19 7.28 22.78
C LEU A 89 -14.55 8.61 23.48
N GLN A 90 -15.19 8.56 24.65
CA GLN A 90 -15.35 9.75 25.50
C GLN A 90 -14.01 10.36 25.95
N TYR A 91 -12.93 9.56 25.96
CA TYR A 91 -11.57 9.97 26.31
C TYR A 91 -10.71 10.31 25.08
N LEU A 92 -11.34 10.45 23.91
CA LEU A 92 -10.62 10.79 22.68
C LEU A 92 -9.91 12.14 22.81
N CYS A 93 -8.64 12.18 22.43
CA CYS A 93 -7.82 13.38 22.53
C CYS A 93 -6.90 13.54 21.32
N GLU A 94 -6.30 14.73 21.19
CA GLU A 94 -5.16 14.93 20.30
C GLU A 94 -3.92 14.19 20.86
N PRO A 95 -3.01 13.69 19.99
CA PRO A 95 -1.83 12.97 20.45
C PRO A 95 -0.91 13.88 21.29
N THR A 96 -0.49 13.38 22.45
CA THR A 96 0.51 13.99 23.32
C THR A 96 1.88 13.32 23.14
N GLU A 97 2.88 13.75 23.90
CA GLU A 97 4.21 13.12 23.92
C GLU A 97 4.20 11.68 24.48
N HIS A 98 3.17 11.30 25.24
CA HIS A 98 2.99 9.96 25.81
C HIS A 98 2.27 9.00 24.85
N HIS A 99 1.78 9.48 23.72
CA HIS A 99 1.15 8.62 22.72
C HIS A 99 2.15 8.11 21.70
N HIS A 100 2.07 6.83 21.40
CA HIS A 100 2.83 6.22 20.32
C HIS A 100 2.19 6.54 18.96
N LYS A 101 2.95 7.23 18.11
CA LYS A 101 2.45 7.65 16.79
C LYS A 101 2.37 6.49 15.82
N ARG A 102 1.34 6.51 14.98
CA ARG A 102 1.19 5.60 13.85
C ARG A 102 1.43 6.37 12.56
N TYR A 103 2.23 5.80 11.67
CA TYR A 103 2.57 6.41 10.39
C TYR A 103 1.90 5.66 9.27
N THR A 104 1.31 6.43 8.33
CA THR A 104 0.65 5.89 7.14
C THR A 104 1.47 6.25 5.92
N VAL A 105 1.78 5.26 5.09
CA VAL A 105 2.55 5.41 3.86
C VAL A 105 1.74 4.88 2.68
N HIS A 106 1.68 5.67 1.62
CA HIS A 106 1.15 5.28 0.33
C HIS A 106 2.30 4.96 -0.61
N MET A 107 2.31 3.75 -1.16
CA MET A 107 3.36 3.24 -2.04
C MET A 107 2.78 2.88 -3.39
N ILE A 108 3.46 3.30 -4.46
CA ILE A 108 3.20 2.87 -5.84
C ILE A 108 4.31 1.88 -6.20
N LEU A 109 3.92 0.66 -6.57
CA LEU A 109 4.86 -0.44 -6.74
C LEU A 109 4.25 -1.51 -7.67
N ASP A 110 5.04 -2.50 -8.07
CA ASP A 110 4.51 -3.63 -8.80
C ASP A 110 3.74 -4.61 -7.89
N ARG A 111 2.95 -5.46 -8.51
CA ARG A 111 2.11 -6.43 -7.78
C ARG A 111 2.92 -7.45 -6.99
N GLY A 112 4.09 -7.87 -7.48
CA GLY A 112 4.96 -8.82 -6.78
C GLY A 112 5.49 -8.25 -5.47
N VAL A 113 6.10 -7.07 -5.52
CA VAL A 113 6.58 -6.36 -4.31
C VAL A 113 5.42 -6.02 -3.38
N MET A 114 4.26 -5.63 -3.93
CA MET A 114 3.07 -5.39 -3.11
C MET A 114 2.66 -6.63 -2.30
N ASP A 115 2.67 -7.80 -2.91
CA ASP A 115 2.29 -9.03 -2.23
C ASP A 115 3.33 -9.42 -1.17
N GLU A 116 4.63 -9.12 -1.37
CA GLU A 116 5.65 -9.28 -0.33
C GLU A 116 5.45 -8.32 0.85
N PHE A 117 5.21 -7.02 0.58
CA PHE A 117 5.02 -6.02 1.63
C PHE A 117 3.76 -6.27 2.45
N ARG A 118 2.68 -6.69 1.79
CA ARG A 118 1.40 -6.99 2.42
C ARG A 118 1.45 -8.13 3.44
N THR A 119 2.46 -8.98 3.38
CA THR A 119 2.66 -10.06 4.35
C THR A 119 3.44 -9.63 5.60
N HIS A 120 3.90 -8.36 5.66
CA HIS A 120 4.65 -7.86 6.80
C HIS A 120 3.77 -7.73 8.05
N VAL A 121 4.17 -8.42 9.11
CA VAL A 121 3.46 -8.44 10.39
C VAL A 121 3.66 -7.13 11.15
N GLY A 122 2.61 -6.62 11.80
CA GLY A 122 2.63 -5.38 12.58
C GLY A 122 2.16 -4.14 11.81
N LEU A 123 2.09 -4.22 10.47
CA LEU A 123 1.50 -3.17 9.64
C LEU A 123 0.09 -3.55 9.18
N SER A 124 -0.82 -2.59 9.20
CA SER A 124 -2.11 -2.70 8.51
C SER A 124 -1.94 -2.35 7.05
N HIS A 125 -2.55 -3.11 6.14
CA HIS A 125 -2.38 -2.94 4.70
C HIS A 125 -3.71 -2.81 3.97
N LEU A 126 -3.79 -1.83 3.07
CA LEU A 126 -4.88 -1.66 2.11
C LEU A 126 -4.31 -1.63 0.70
N ALA A 127 -4.59 -2.67 -0.07
CA ALA A 127 -4.04 -2.87 -1.41
C ALA A 127 -5.08 -2.60 -2.49
N GLU A 128 -4.64 -2.04 -3.62
CA GLU A 128 -5.46 -1.91 -4.81
C GLU A 128 -5.96 -3.28 -5.28
N SER A 129 -7.26 -3.35 -5.59
CA SER A 129 -7.90 -4.60 -5.99
C SER A 129 -8.11 -4.68 -7.50
N THR A 130 -7.38 -5.55 -8.16
CA THR A 130 -7.56 -5.86 -9.59
C THR A 130 -8.89 -6.54 -9.92
N ARG A 131 -9.71 -6.89 -8.91
CA ARG A 131 -11.08 -7.41 -9.12
C ARG A 131 -12.06 -6.33 -9.54
N TYR A 132 -11.86 -5.10 -9.05
CA TYR A 132 -12.79 -3.99 -9.20
C TYR A 132 -12.27 -2.90 -10.12
N VAL A 133 -10.95 -2.83 -10.33
CA VAL A 133 -10.34 -1.90 -11.28
C VAL A 133 -10.54 -2.44 -12.69
N ASN A 134 -11.13 -1.61 -13.56
CA ASN A 134 -11.28 -1.91 -14.98
C ASN A 134 -10.38 -0.97 -15.78
N TYR A 135 -9.20 -1.45 -16.16
CA TYR A 135 -8.18 -0.67 -16.87
C TYR A 135 -8.61 -0.24 -18.28
N SER A 136 -9.67 -0.81 -18.86
CA SER A 136 -10.19 -0.35 -20.15
C SER A 136 -11.01 0.94 -20.08
N LYS A 137 -11.30 1.45 -18.88
CA LYS A 137 -12.08 2.67 -18.70
C LYS A 137 -11.18 3.91 -18.69
N GLU A 138 -11.65 5.00 -19.29
CA GLU A 138 -10.96 6.28 -19.37
C GLU A 138 -10.46 6.80 -18.02
N LYS A 139 -11.23 6.64 -16.94
CA LYS A 139 -10.82 7.02 -15.58
C LYS A 139 -9.58 6.30 -15.04
N PHE A 140 -9.13 5.23 -15.71
CA PHE A 140 -7.91 4.49 -15.43
C PHE A 140 -6.91 4.55 -16.60
N GLY A 141 -7.07 5.55 -17.51
CA GLY A 141 -6.17 5.80 -18.62
C GLY A 141 -6.45 4.99 -19.88
N SER A 142 -7.40 4.03 -19.84
CA SER A 142 -7.68 3.07 -20.94
C SER A 142 -6.46 2.25 -21.37
N GLU A 143 -5.46 2.14 -20.50
CA GLU A 143 -4.19 1.44 -20.68
C GLU A 143 -3.73 0.79 -19.38
N ILE A 144 -2.76 -0.12 -19.45
CA ILE A 144 -2.16 -0.77 -18.30
C ILE A 144 -0.76 -0.19 -18.07
N THR A 145 -0.53 0.32 -16.87
CA THR A 145 0.79 0.77 -16.44
C THR A 145 1.54 -0.41 -15.79
N PHE A 146 2.81 -0.57 -16.15
CA PHE A 146 3.72 -1.53 -15.55
C PHE A 146 4.85 -0.79 -14.83
N ILE A 147 5.35 -1.37 -13.75
CA ILE A 147 6.53 -0.84 -13.06
C ILE A 147 7.78 -1.38 -13.74
N LYS A 148 8.67 -0.47 -14.13
CA LYS A 148 9.96 -0.83 -14.70
C LYS A 148 10.86 -1.46 -13.64
N PRO A 149 11.34 -2.69 -13.81
CA PRO A 149 12.33 -3.27 -12.91
C PRO A 149 13.61 -2.42 -12.86
N CYS A 150 14.21 -2.29 -11.67
CA CYS A 150 15.38 -1.44 -11.47
C CYS A 150 16.63 -1.90 -12.24
N TRP A 151 16.68 -3.16 -12.66
CA TRP A 151 17.77 -3.73 -13.50
C TRP A 151 17.53 -3.59 -15.00
N LEU A 152 16.36 -3.10 -15.43
CA LEU A 152 16.02 -3.00 -16.85
C LEU A 152 16.42 -1.63 -17.38
N ASN A 153 17.30 -1.60 -18.40
CA ASN A 153 17.79 -0.36 -19.01
C ASN A 153 16.95 0.04 -20.24
N VAL A 154 15.67 0.31 -20.00
CA VAL A 154 14.75 0.84 -21.02
C VAL A 154 14.19 2.19 -20.55
N PRO A 155 13.92 3.15 -21.46
CA PRO A 155 13.28 4.41 -21.10
C PRO A 155 11.88 4.21 -20.56
N GLU A 156 11.44 5.13 -19.71
CA GLU A 156 10.02 5.21 -19.35
C GLU A 156 9.22 5.77 -20.52
N GLY A 157 8.03 5.20 -20.78
CA GLY A 157 7.19 5.62 -21.89
C GLY A 157 6.15 4.58 -22.27
N LYS A 158 5.48 4.80 -23.39
CA LYS A 158 4.57 3.84 -24.01
C LYS A 158 5.32 2.96 -25.00
N TYR A 159 4.91 1.70 -25.06
CA TYR A 159 5.51 0.73 -25.95
C TYR A 159 4.45 0.14 -26.88
N ASN A 160 4.69 0.28 -28.20
CA ASN A 160 3.82 -0.27 -29.25
C ASN A 160 4.52 -1.43 -29.95
N HIS A 161 3.76 -2.48 -30.23
CA HIS A 161 4.24 -3.59 -31.03
C HIS A 161 4.21 -3.21 -32.51
N CYS A 162 5.38 -3.06 -33.13
CA CYS A 162 5.53 -2.79 -34.55
C CYS A 162 6.05 -4.01 -35.29
N ILE A 163 5.39 -4.36 -36.40
CA ILE A 163 5.92 -5.34 -37.36
C ILE A 163 6.59 -4.55 -38.48
N MET A 164 7.91 -4.59 -38.55
CA MET A 164 8.65 -4.03 -39.69
C MET A 164 8.94 -5.15 -40.69
N VAL A 165 8.38 -5.01 -41.86
CA VAL A 165 8.66 -5.96 -42.98
C VAL A 165 9.83 -5.38 -43.76
N SER A 166 11.04 -5.93 -43.60
CA SER A 166 12.11 -5.72 -44.56
C SER A 166 11.90 -6.62 -45.76
N LYS A 167 12.45 -6.22 -46.94
CA LYS A 167 12.31 -7.01 -48.18
C LYS A 167 12.86 -8.45 -48.06
N ASN A 168 13.67 -8.72 -47.03
CA ASN A 168 14.38 -10.01 -46.91
C ASN A 168 14.08 -10.77 -45.59
N SER A 169 13.44 -10.15 -44.59
CA SER A 169 13.02 -10.82 -43.36
C SER A 169 12.02 -9.96 -42.59
N PRO A 170 10.93 -10.53 -42.06
CA PRO A 170 10.04 -9.82 -41.17
C PRO A 170 10.76 -9.62 -39.83
N ASP A 171 10.96 -8.37 -39.47
CA ASP A 171 11.59 -7.95 -38.20
C ASP A 171 10.50 -7.46 -37.27
N ILE A 172 10.29 -8.14 -36.14
CA ILE A 172 9.32 -7.73 -35.13
C ILE A 172 10.06 -6.94 -34.05
N ARG A 173 9.61 -5.72 -33.80
CA ARG A 173 10.24 -4.82 -32.83
C ARG A 173 9.21 -4.17 -31.93
N ILE A 174 9.61 -3.81 -30.72
CA ILE A 174 8.86 -2.98 -29.80
C ILE A 174 9.34 -1.54 -29.94
N GLU A 175 8.41 -0.63 -30.21
CA GLU A 175 8.64 0.79 -30.33
C GLU A 175 8.40 1.49 -28.99
N CYS A 176 9.35 2.32 -28.52
CA CYS A 176 9.17 3.24 -27.42
C CYS A 176 8.58 4.56 -27.93
N VAL A 177 7.45 4.99 -27.35
CA VAL A 177 6.74 6.22 -27.71
C VAL A 177 6.55 7.10 -26.46
N GLY A 178 6.74 8.40 -26.62
CA GLY A 178 6.43 9.36 -25.55
C GLY A 178 7.49 9.53 -24.47
N SER A 179 8.71 9.03 -24.69
CA SER A 179 9.89 9.33 -23.91
C SER A 179 10.83 10.28 -24.70
N ASP A 180 11.95 10.72 -24.07
CA ASP A 180 13.02 11.47 -24.76
C ASP A 180 13.66 10.66 -25.89
N GLU A 181 13.45 9.35 -25.92
CA GLU A 181 13.91 8.41 -26.95
C GLU A 181 12.78 7.95 -27.89
N ILE A 182 11.92 8.85 -28.32
CA ILE A 182 10.81 8.55 -29.26
C ILE A 182 11.37 7.90 -30.51
N GLY A 183 10.71 6.76 -30.92
CA GLY A 183 11.11 5.97 -32.08
C GLY A 183 12.31 5.06 -31.84
N LYS A 184 12.77 4.87 -30.59
CA LYS A 184 13.70 3.79 -30.27
C LYS A 184 13.00 2.45 -30.37
N TYR A 185 13.64 1.51 -31.03
CA TYR A 185 13.13 0.17 -31.28
C TYR A 185 13.96 -0.88 -30.57
N TYR A 186 13.30 -1.85 -29.95
CA TYR A 186 13.90 -3.01 -29.32
C TYR A 186 13.58 -4.27 -30.11
N ASN A 187 14.60 -5.04 -30.46
CA ASN A 187 14.39 -6.33 -31.11
C ASN A 187 13.76 -7.31 -30.11
N ILE A 188 12.63 -7.93 -30.46
CA ILE A 188 11.91 -8.83 -29.56
C ILE A 188 12.63 -10.16 -29.30
N GLU A 189 13.72 -10.46 -30.01
CA GLU A 189 14.58 -11.61 -29.73
C GLU A 189 15.63 -11.32 -28.64
N GLU A 190 15.83 -10.03 -28.30
CA GLU A 190 16.69 -9.60 -27.21
C GLU A 190 15.94 -9.55 -25.89
N ASP A 191 16.63 -9.70 -24.74
CA ASP A 191 16.04 -9.80 -23.40
C ASP A 191 15.07 -8.66 -23.10
N GLU A 192 15.48 -7.40 -23.37
CA GLU A 192 14.63 -6.22 -23.16
C GLU A 192 13.40 -6.24 -24.07
N GLY A 193 13.57 -6.58 -25.31
CA GLY A 193 12.49 -6.69 -26.29
C GLY A 193 11.51 -7.81 -25.94
N LEU A 194 12.01 -8.98 -25.51
CA LEU A 194 11.17 -10.07 -25.01
C LEU A 194 10.35 -9.65 -23.80
N PHE A 195 10.98 -8.99 -22.83
CA PHE A 195 10.29 -8.49 -21.66
C PHE A 195 9.18 -7.50 -22.05
N LEU A 196 9.51 -6.46 -22.81
CA LEU A 196 8.55 -5.44 -23.26
C LEU A 196 7.41 -6.07 -24.08
N ASN A 197 7.72 -6.99 -24.99
CA ASN A 197 6.70 -7.70 -25.78
C ASN A 197 5.72 -8.47 -24.87
N SER A 198 6.21 -9.13 -23.83
CA SER A 198 5.35 -9.87 -22.90
C SER A 198 4.34 -8.95 -22.21
N LEU A 199 4.74 -7.74 -21.83
CA LEU A 199 3.88 -6.74 -21.22
C LEU A 199 2.83 -6.21 -22.21
N VAL A 200 3.25 -5.84 -23.42
CA VAL A 200 2.35 -5.37 -24.50
C VAL A 200 1.33 -6.46 -24.85
N GLN A 201 1.74 -7.71 -25.01
CA GLN A 201 0.82 -8.82 -25.30
C GLN A 201 -0.18 -9.07 -24.15
N SER A 202 0.27 -8.94 -22.90
CA SER A 202 -0.59 -9.05 -21.73
C SER A 202 -1.67 -7.96 -21.72
N GLU A 203 -1.30 -6.69 -21.98
CA GLU A 203 -2.25 -5.58 -22.09
C GLU A 203 -3.25 -5.78 -23.22
N LEU A 204 -2.79 -6.09 -24.44
CA LEU A 204 -3.65 -6.35 -25.60
C LEU A 204 -4.64 -7.48 -25.31
N THR A 205 -4.18 -8.55 -24.67
CA THR A 205 -5.03 -9.67 -24.29
C THR A 205 -6.09 -9.25 -23.27
N TYR A 206 -5.69 -8.53 -22.21
CA TYR A 206 -6.61 -8.04 -21.19
C TYR A 206 -7.69 -7.14 -21.82
N LEU A 207 -7.30 -6.14 -22.61
CA LEU A 207 -8.22 -5.21 -23.24
C LEU A 207 -9.17 -5.93 -24.22
N HIS A 208 -8.67 -6.90 -24.97
CA HIS A 208 -9.50 -7.74 -25.86
C HIS A 208 -10.55 -8.54 -25.06
N LEU A 209 -10.15 -9.18 -23.96
CA LEU A 209 -11.07 -9.96 -23.12
C LEU A 209 -12.18 -9.07 -22.54
N ILE A 210 -11.85 -7.87 -22.06
CA ILE A 210 -12.83 -6.92 -21.54
C ILE A 210 -13.74 -6.36 -22.65
N ASN A 211 -13.13 -5.78 -23.70
CA ASN A 211 -13.86 -4.98 -24.68
C ASN A 211 -14.62 -5.84 -25.68
N ASN A 212 -14.03 -6.94 -26.15
CA ASN A 212 -14.58 -7.79 -27.21
C ASN A 212 -15.30 -9.02 -26.66
N LYS A 213 -14.73 -9.69 -25.64
CA LYS A 213 -15.32 -10.92 -25.08
C LYS A 213 -16.22 -10.65 -23.87
N LYS A 214 -16.31 -9.39 -23.40
CA LYS A 214 -17.16 -8.94 -22.29
C LYS A 214 -16.86 -9.63 -20.96
N TRP A 215 -15.61 -10.05 -20.76
CA TRP A 215 -15.19 -10.58 -19.46
C TRP A 215 -15.22 -9.49 -18.39
N THR A 216 -15.48 -9.91 -17.15
CA THR A 216 -15.35 -9.01 -16.01
C THR A 216 -13.86 -8.77 -15.67
N PRO A 217 -13.51 -7.66 -15.02
CA PRO A 217 -12.12 -7.42 -14.57
C PRO A 217 -11.56 -8.57 -13.74
N GLN A 218 -12.37 -9.17 -12.87
CA GLN A 218 -11.92 -10.28 -12.03
C GLN A 218 -11.61 -11.56 -12.83
N GLN A 219 -12.16 -11.72 -14.02
CA GLN A 219 -11.83 -12.81 -14.94
C GLN A 219 -10.60 -12.45 -15.78
N ALA A 220 -10.61 -11.26 -16.40
CA ALA A 220 -9.56 -10.83 -17.32
C ALA A 220 -8.19 -10.62 -16.63
N ARG A 221 -8.16 -10.25 -15.34
CA ARG A 221 -6.91 -10.02 -14.60
C ARG A 221 -5.96 -11.21 -14.56
N SER A 222 -6.43 -12.43 -14.87
CA SER A 222 -5.60 -13.64 -14.85
C SER A 222 -4.48 -13.64 -15.90
N VAL A 223 -4.56 -12.78 -16.92
CA VAL A 223 -3.51 -12.60 -17.91
C VAL A 223 -2.50 -11.49 -17.56
N LEU A 224 -2.70 -10.78 -16.46
CA LEU A 224 -1.81 -9.69 -16.05
C LEU A 224 -0.59 -10.25 -15.29
N PRO A 225 0.64 -9.80 -15.66
CA PRO A 225 1.85 -10.21 -14.97
C PRO A 225 2.01 -9.51 -13.62
N LEU A 226 2.93 -10.01 -12.77
CA LEU A 226 3.25 -9.40 -11.49
C LEU A 226 3.82 -7.98 -11.60
N GLY A 227 4.41 -7.63 -12.75
CA GLY A 227 4.95 -6.29 -13.02
C GLY A 227 3.90 -5.18 -13.17
N ILE A 228 2.59 -5.50 -13.12
CA ILE A 228 1.54 -4.47 -13.20
C ILE A 228 1.66 -3.49 -12.04
N LYS A 229 1.55 -2.17 -12.32
CA LYS A 229 1.46 -1.14 -11.28
C LYS A 229 0.31 -1.44 -10.32
N SER A 230 0.59 -1.31 -9.05
CA SER A 230 -0.39 -1.43 -7.98
C SER A 230 -0.15 -0.37 -6.91
N GLU A 231 -1.10 -0.18 -6.02
CA GLU A 231 -1.01 0.78 -4.92
C GLU A 231 -1.22 0.05 -3.59
N LEU A 232 -0.36 0.36 -2.63
CA LEU A 232 -0.41 -0.16 -1.28
C LEU A 232 -0.37 0.99 -0.28
N ILE A 233 -1.35 1.05 0.60
CA ILE A 233 -1.31 1.92 1.77
C ILE A 233 -1.01 1.04 2.98
N SER A 234 0.01 1.41 3.76
CA SER A 234 0.39 0.69 4.97
C SER A 234 0.42 1.64 6.15
N CYS A 235 -0.02 1.17 7.32
CA CYS A 235 -0.08 1.96 8.54
C CYS A 235 0.36 1.12 9.75
N GLY A 236 1.18 1.69 10.62
CA GLY A 236 1.62 1.04 11.85
C GLY A 236 2.41 1.94 12.77
N PHE A 237 2.77 1.42 13.92
CA PHE A 237 3.62 2.08 14.89
C PHE A 237 5.09 2.11 14.44
N GLU A 238 5.91 2.92 15.13
CA GLU A 238 7.34 3.08 14.87
C GLU A 238 8.09 1.74 14.83
N ASP A 239 7.84 0.87 15.78
CA ASP A 239 8.52 -0.44 15.91
C ASP A 239 8.18 -1.37 14.74
N ALA A 240 6.95 -1.37 14.27
CA ALA A 240 6.53 -2.13 13.09
C ALA A 240 7.23 -1.61 11.83
N TRP A 241 7.35 -0.30 11.66
CA TRP A 241 8.10 0.31 10.57
C TRP A 241 9.60 0.05 10.68
N THR A 242 10.18 0.13 11.88
CA THR A 242 11.58 -0.22 12.14
C THR A 242 11.87 -1.67 11.73
N ASN A 243 10.99 -2.61 12.11
CA ASN A 243 11.11 -4.01 11.70
C ASN A 243 10.94 -4.19 10.18
N PHE A 244 10.06 -3.41 9.54
CA PHE A 244 9.93 -3.39 8.08
C PHE A 244 11.23 -2.97 7.41
N MET A 245 11.85 -1.85 7.85
CA MET A 245 13.11 -1.34 7.31
C MET A 245 14.23 -2.37 7.49
N ARG A 246 14.36 -2.95 8.68
CA ARG A 246 15.36 -4.00 8.96
C ARG A 246 15.30 -5.17 7.99
N ARG A 247 14.10 -5.55 7.55
CA ARG A 247 13.90 -6.71 6.67
C ARG A 247 13.89 -6.38 5.18
N ARG A 248 13.69 -5.14 4.80
CA ARG A 248 13.42 -4.75 3.40
C ARG A 248 14.41 -3.74 2.84
N SER A 249 15.20 -3.09 3.69
CA SER A 249 16.20 -2.10 3.28
C SER A 249 17.61 -2.67 3.38
N PRO A 250 18.26 -3.07 2.29
CA PRO A 250 19.66 -3.55 2.31
C PRO A 250 20.65 -2.51 2.80
N LYS A 251 20.35 -1.23 2.60
CA LYS A 251 21.21 -0.13 3.02
C LYS A 251 21.29 0.00 4.56
N TYR A 252 20.20 -0.32 5.24
CA TYR A 252 20.07 -0.12 6.69
C TYR A 252 19.84 -1.43 7.47
N GLY A 253 19.50 -2.53 6.80
CA GLY A 253 19.12 -3.79 7.43
C GLY A 253 19.62 -5.02 6.67
N ASP A 254 18.70 -5.92 6.30
CA ASP A 254 19.00 -7.21 5.66
C ASP A 254 19.45 -7.05 4.19
N PRO A 255 20.68 -7.43 3.83
CA PRO A 255 21.19 -7.33 2.46
C PRO A 255 20.49 -8.28 1.46
N GLY A 256 19.71 -9.24 1.94
CA GLY A 256 19.02 -10.23 1.11
C GLY A 256 17.66 -9.80 0.53
N ALA A 257 17.25 -8.55 0.73
CA ALA A 257 15.97 -8.05 0.20
C ALA A 257 15.96 -8.03 -1.34
N HIS A 258 14.78 -8.33 -1.94
CA HIS A 258 14.59 -8.27 -3.38
C HIS A 258 14.89 -6.85 -3.91
N PRO A 259 15.64 -6.67 -5.03
CA PRO A 259 16.11 -5.35 -5.49
C PRO A 259 15.00 -4.30 -5.65
N MET A 260 13.85 -4.66 -6.21
CA MET A 260 12.73 -3.72 -6.36
C MET A 260 12.07 -3.37 -5.02
N ALA A 261 12.03 -4.30 -4.06
CA ALA A 261 11.59 -4.03 -2.70
C ALA A 261 12.56 -3.11 -1.97
N ALA A 262 13.87 -3.36 -2.16
CA ALA A 262 14.96 -2.56 -1.62
C ALA A 262 14.90 -1.10 -2.08
N GLU A 263 14.67 -0.86 -3.38
CA GLU A 263 14.57 0.50 -3.94
C GLU A 263 13.52 1.36 -3.22
N ILE A 264 12.38 0.76 -2.89
CA ILE A 264 11.30 1.45 -2.16
C ILE A 264 11.66 1.59 -0.69
N ALA A 265 12.13 0.50 -0.06
CA ALA A 265 12.40 0.47 1.36
C ALA A 265 13.57 1.38 1.77
N ASP A 266 14.63 1.48 0.96
CA ASP A 266 15.75 2.37 1.20
C ASP A 266 15.32 3.84 1.19
N LYS A 267 14.57 4.26 0.16
CA LYS A 267 14.04 5.63 0.06
C LYS A 267 13.08 5.95 1.21
N LEU A 268 12.24 5.00 1.58
CA LEU A 268 11.31 5.15 2.68
C LEU A 268 12.04 5.26 4.03
N CYS A 269 13.08 4.45 4.23
CA CYS A 269 13.93 4.52 5.43
C CYS A 269 14.61 5.88 5.55
N GLU A 270 15.21 6.40 4.47
CA GLU A 270 15.81 7.74 4.43
C GLU A 270 14.81 8.82 4.85
N GLU A 271 13.59 8.77 4.32
CA GLU A 271 12.56 9.76 4.66
C GLU A 271 12.10 9.65 6.13
N PHE A 272 11.97 8.44 6.66
CA PHE A 272 11.61 8.20 8.06
C PHE A 272 12.69 8.69 9.02
N LEU A 273 13.97 8.42 8.72
CA LEU A 273 15.11 8.92 9.50
C LEU A 273 15.17 10.46 9.46
N LYS A 274 15.03 11.05 8.27
CA LYS A 274 15.04 12.50 8.09
C LYS A 274 13.94 13.21 8.89
N ARG A 275 12.76 12.58 9.00
CA ARG A 275 11.61 13.11 9.77
C ARG A 275 11.68 12.79 11.26
N GLY A 276 12.63 11.97 11.69
CA GLY A 276 12.71 11.49 13.07
C GLY A 276 11.55 10.56 13.47
N TYR A 277 11.00 9.81 12.50
CA TYR A 277 9.92 8.85 12.74
C TYR A 277 10.42 7.51 13.28
N ILE A 278 11.68 7.18 13.01
CA ILE A 278 12.38 6.00 13.52
C ILE A 278 13.79 6.41 13.95
N ASP A 279 14.39 5.63 14.85
CA ASP A 279 15.78 5.80 15.29
C ASP A 279 16.67 4.82 14.53
N GLU A 280 17.72 5.32 13.87
CA GLU A 280 18.69 4.51 13.12
C GLU A 280 19.34 3.42 13.98
N LYS A 281 19.54 3.68 15.28
CA LYS A 281 20.11 2.70 16.21
C LYS A 281 19.22 1.49 16.47
N LYS A 282 17.95 1.58 16.11
CA LYS A 282 16.95 0.51 16.29
C LYS A 282 16.81 -0.38 15.04
N ILE A 283 17.29 0.07 13.86
CA ILE A 283 17.30 -0.71 12.63
C ILE A 283 18.47 -1.70 12.65
#